data_790fae10602dacf6ed2b1e0a2afd5fbc
#
_entry.id   790fae10602dacf6ed2b1e0a2afd5fbc
#
_cell.length_a   1.000
_cell.length_b   1.000
_cell.length_c   1.000
_cell.angle_alpha   90.00
_cell.angle_beta   90.00
_cell.angle_gamma   90.00
#
_symmetry.space_group_name_H-M   'P 1'
#
loop_
_entity.id
_entity.type
_entity.pdbx_description
1 polymer ?
#
loop_
_entity_poly.entity_id
_entity_poly.type
_entity_poly.pdbx_seq_one_letter_code
_entity_poly.pdbx_strand_id
1 'polypeptide(L)'
;MKWYAGSDHAGFRLKQLMIAVLKELGDEVVDVGTLNEDSTDYPQYGQEVGKKVVGEPGTFGLIVCGTGIGISIAANKVPGVRAALVHDDFTAAAARAHNDANVISLGARVIGPGVAESALLMFRSTQFAGGRHQRRVDLIEPKP
;
A
#
# COMPACT_ATOMS: atom_id res chain seq x y z
N MET A 1 9.56 7.04 -8.94
CA MET A 1 9.48 5.86 -8.04
C MET A 1 8.79 4.72 -8.77
N LYS A 2 8.92 3.50 -8.28
CA LYS A 2 8.22 2.35 -8.86
C LYS A 2 7.26 1.73 -7.85
N TRP A 3 6.06 1.40 -8.32
CA TRP A 3 4.95 0.88 -7.52
C TRP A 3 4.38 -0.40 -8.13
N TYR A 4 3.92 -1.27 -7.25
CA TYR A 4 3.06 -2.39 -7.60
C TYR A 4 1.68 -2.12 -7.00
N ALA A 5 0.62 -2.22 -7.81
CA ALA A 5 -0.74 -1.92 -7.39
C ALA A 5 -1.65 -3.13 -7.57
N GLY A 6 -2.50 -3.37 -6.58
CA GLY A 6 -3.47 -4.46 -6.61
C GLY A 6 -4.74 -4.13 -5.82
N SER A 7 -5.84 -4.73 -6.21
CA SER A 7 -7.12 -4.60 -5.52
C SER A 7 -8.04 -5.77 -5.82
N ASP A 8 -9.11 -5.93 -5.01
CA ASP A 8 -10.28 -6.68 -5.41
C ASP A 8 -11.24 -5.83 -6.25
N HIS A 9 -12.42 -6.37 -6.54
CA HIS A 9 -13.46 -5.67 -7.31
C HIS A 9 -13.96 -4.40 -6.62
N ALA A 10 -14.07 -4.39 -5.29
CA ALA A 10 -14.53 -3.22 -4.52
C ALA A 10 -13.51 -2.07 -4.57
N GLY A 11 -12.22 -2.39 -4.64
CA GLY A 11 -11.14 -1.41 -4.71
C GLY A 11 -10.72 -1.02 -6.12
N PHE A 12 -11.26 -1.63 -7.16
CA PHE A 12 -10.80 -1.45 -8.52
C PHE A 12 -10.82 0.01 -8.98
N ARG A 13 -11.93 0.71 -8.82
CA ARG A 13 -12.04 2.12 -9.27
C ARG A 13 -11.07 3.04 -8.54
N LEU A 14 -10.99 2.91 -7.22
CA LEU A 14 -10.05 3.72 -6.43
C LEU A 14 -8.60 3.41 -6.80
N LYS A 15 -8.26 2.13 -7.00
CA LYS A 15 -6.93 1.74 -7.49
C LYS A 15 -6.60 2.43 -8.81
N GLN A 16 -7.51 2.43 -9.78
CA GLN A 16 -7.28 3.07 -11.07
C GLN A 16 -7.04 4.58 -10.95
N LEU A 17 -7.81 5.26 -10.09
CA LEU A 17 -7.61 6.70 -9.82
C LEU A 17 -6.23 6.96 -9.20
N MET A 18 -5.83 6.15 -8.24
CA MET A 18 -4.53 6.29 -7.57
C MET A 18 -3.35 5.97 -8.50
N ILE A 19 -3.50 4.97 -9.37
CA ILE A 19 -2.51 4.69 -10.41
C ILE A 19 -2.33 5.89 -11.34
N ALA A 20 -3.43 6.53 -11.74
CA ALA A 20 -3.37 7.73 -12.59
C ALA A 20 -2.60 8.87 -11.90
N VAL A 21 -2.85 9.11 -10.62
CA VAL A 21 -2.12 10.11 -9.82
C VAL A 21 -0.61 9.83 -9.82
N LEU A 22 -0.21 8.59 -9.54
CA LEU A 22 1.21 8.22 -9.51
C LEU A 22 1.88 8.38 -10.88
N LYS A 23 1.19 7.99 -11.96
CA LYS A 23 1.71 8.14 -13.32
C LYS A 23 1.87 9.61 -13.73
N GLU A 24 0.95 10.47 -13.34
CA GLU A 24 1.06 11.93 -13.57
C GLU A 24 2.28 12.54 -12.87
N LEU A 25 2.72 11.95 -11.76
CA LEU A 25 3.93 12.35 -11.04
C LEU A 25 5.22 11.76 -11.65
N GLY A 26 5.10 10.99 -12.72
CA GLY A 26 6.23 10.35 -13.41
C GLY A 26 6.65 9.01 -12.81
N ASP A 27 5.85 8.44 -11.92
CA ASP A 27 6.15 7.13 -11.33
C ASP A 27 5.78 5.98 -12.28
N GLU A 28 6.56 4.92 -12.26
CA GLU A 28 6.22 3.65 -12.90
C GLU A 28 5.26 2.87 -12.00
N VAL A 29 4.15 2.39 -12.56
CA VAL A 29 3.18 1.58 -11.82
C VAL A 29 2.88 0.30 -12.59
N VAL A 30 3.08 -0.84 -11.95
CA VAL A 30 2.71 -2.16 -12.44
C VAL A 30 1.40 -2.58 -11.75
N ASP A 31 0.33 -2.68 -12.52
CA ASP A 31 -0.97 -3.14 -12.04
C ASP A 31 -1.02 -4.67 -12.09
N VAL A 32 -1.11 -5.32 -10.93
CA VAL A 32 -1.17 -6.80 -10.84
C VAL A 32 -2.62 -7.33 -10.86
N GLY A 33 -3.61 -6.42 -10.94
CA GLY A 33 -5.03 -6.77 -10.95
C GLY A 33 -5.73 -6.36 -9.64
N THR A 34 -7.05 -6.52 -9.52
CA THR A 34 -7.92 -7.01 -10.60
C THR A 34 -8.03 -5.98 -11.74
N LEU A 35 -8.51 -6.42 -12.90
CA LEU A 35 -8.57 -5.57 -14.10
C LEU A 35 -10.00 -5.17 -14.48
N ASN A 36 -10.98 -5.52 -13.66
CA ASN A 36 -12.40 -5.18 -13.83
C ASN A 36 -13.14 -5.25 -12.50
N GLU A 37 -14.45 -5.05 -12.51
CA GLU A 37 -15.31 -5.05 -11.31
C GLU A 37 -16.00 -6.39 -11.02
N ASP A 38 -15.63 -7.46 -11.71
CA ASP A 38 -16.17 -8.80 -11.44
C ASP A 38 -15.67 -9.28 -10.07
N SER A 39 -16.56 -9.92 -9.30
CA SER A 39 -16.26 -10.38 -7.95
C SER A 39 -15.01 -11.25 -7.91
N THR A 40 -14.09 -10.92 -7.02
CA THR A 40 -12.82 -11.64 -6.85
C THR A 40 -12.33 -11.48 -5.41
N ASP A 41 -11.41 -12.35 -5.00
CA ASP A 41 -10.92 -12.41 -3.63
C ASP A 41 -9.70 -11.52 -3.42
N TYR A 42 -9.74 -10.67 -2.41
CA TYR A 42 -8.68 -9.69 -2.12
C TYR A 42 -7.32 -10.30 -1.71
N PRO A 43 -7.23 -11.46 -0.99
CA PRO A 43 -5.96 -11.92 -0.43
C PRO A 43 -4.86 -12.15 -1.46
N GLN A 44 -5.21 -12.73 -2.61
CA GLN A 44 -4.24 -13.00 -3.68
C GLN A 44 -3.57 -11.73 -4.19
N TYR A 45 -4.31 -10.63 -4.31
CA TYR A 45 -3.75 -9.36 -4.79
C TYR A 45 -2.85 -8.70 -3.75
N GLY A 46 -3.25 -8.71 -2.47
CA GLY A 46 -2.41 -8.23 -1.39
C GLY A 46 -1.10 -8.98 -1.28
N GLN A 47 -1.14 -10.30 -1.35
CA GLN A 47 0.06 -11.14 -1.30
C GLN A 47 0.94 -10.96 -2.53
N GLU A 48 0.38 -10.86 -3.72
CA GLU A 48 1.14 -10.66 -4.95
C GLU A 48 1.89 -9.32 -4.94
N VAL A 49 1.20 -8.24 -4.57
CA VAL A 49 1.86 -6.93 -4.40
C VAL A 49 2.98 -7.03 -3.37
N GLY A 50 2.72 -7.65 -2.23
CA GLY A 50 3.73 -7.83 -1.18
C GLY A 50 4.96 -8.57 -1.67
N LYS A 51 4.79 -9.69 -2.36
CA LYS A 51 5.90 -10.47 -2.92
C LYS A 51 6.75 -9.68 -3.90
N LYS A 52 6.10 -8.89 -4.77
CA LYS A 52 6.81 -8.04 -5.73
C LYS A 52 7.60 -6.94 -5.05
N VAL A 53 7.01 -6.27 -4.07
CA VAL A 53 7.68 -5.20 -3.30
C VAL A 53 8.91 -5.72 -2.57
N VAL A 54 8.81 -6.84 -1.87
CA VAL A 54 9.97 -7.40 -1.15
C VAL A 54 11.00 -8.02 -2.09
N GLY A 55 10.57 -8.50 -3.26
CA GLY A 55 11.46 -9.04 -4.30
C GLY A 55 12.24 -7.97 -5.06
N GLU A 56 11.83 -6.71 -4.98
CA GLU A 56 12.50 -5.57 -5.63
C GLU A 56 12.64 -4.42 -4.63
N PRO A 57 13.72 -4.43 -3.81
CA PRO A 57 13.96 -3.39 -2.80
C PRO A 57 13.93 -1.97 -3.38
N GLY A 58 13.33 -1.04 -2.63
CA GLY A 58 13.18 0.35 -3.04
C GLY A 58 11.90 0.63 -3.84
N THR A 59 11.06 -0.38 -4.06
CA THR A 59 9.71 -0.22 -4.63
C THR A 59 8.65 -0.14 -3.53
N PHE A 60 7.46 0.31 -3.90
CA PHE A 60 6.32 0.47 -2.99
C PHE A 60 5.09 -0.27 -3.49
N GLY A 61 4.19 -0.59 -2.58
CA GLY A 61 2.92 -1.22 -2.89
C GLY A 61 1.73 -0.29 -2.62
N LEU A 62 0.73 -0.40 -3.47
CA LEU A 62 -0.59 0.21 -3.31
C LEU A 62 -1.63 -0.91 -3.36
N ILE A 63 -2.37 -1.12 -2.29
CA ILE A 63 -3.42 -2.13 -2.23
C ILE A 63 -4.74 -1.52 -1.78
N VAL A 64 -5.83 -1.96 -2.40
CA VAL A 64 -7.17 -1.40 -2.15
C VAL A 64 -8.19 -2.53 -2.11
N CYS A 65 -9.04 -2.53 -1.07
CA CYS A 65 -10.26 -3.33 -1.04
C CYS A 65 -11.41 -2.47 -0.48
N GLY A 66 -12.51 -3.04 -0.09
CA GLY A 66 -13.63 -2.27 0.44
C GLY A 66 -13.27 -1.48 1.70
N THR A 67 -12.54 -2.08 2.62
CA THR A 67 -12.11 -1.45 3.89
C THR A 67 -10.60 -1.21 3.98
N GLY A 68 -9.82 -1.85 3.13
CA GLY A 68 -8.37 -1.90 3.24
C GLY A 68 -7.86 -2.85 4.32
N ILE A 69 -8.75 -3.40 5.16
CA ILE A 69 -8.39 -4.25 6.31
C ILE A 69 -7.92 -5.63 5.83
N GLY A 70 -8.77 -6.37 5.14
CA GLY A 70 -8.47 -7.74 4.74
C GLY A 70 -7.25 -7.84 3.83
N ILE A 71 -7.15 -6.94 2.86
CA ILE A 71 -6.02 -6.95 1.92
C ILE A 71 -4.70 -6.57 2.61
N SER A 72 -4.73 -5.69 3.62
CA SER A 72 -3.54 -5.35 4.41
C SER A 72 -3.08 -6.53 5.29
N ILE A 73 -4.03 -7.24 5.91
CA ILE A 73 -3.71 -8.45 6.68
C ILE A 73 -3.05 -9.50 5.76
N ALA A 74 -3.62 -9.73 4.58
CA ALA A 74 -3.08 -10.68 3.61
C ALA A 74 -1.67 -10.30 3.14
N ALA A 75 -1.44 -9.03 2.82
CA ALA A 75 -0.12 -8.53 2.42
C ALA A 75 0.91 -8.70 3.54
N ASN A 76 0.54 -8.43 4.79
CA ASN A 76 1.41 -8.56 5.96
C ASN A 76 1.79 -10.01 6.31
N LYS A 77 1.15 -11.02 5.70
CA LYS A 77 1.59 -12.42 5.81
C LYS A 77 2.83 -12.73 4.98
N VAL A 78 3.21 -11.85 4.08
CA VAL A 78 4.45 -11.98 3.29
C VAL A 78 5.60 -11.41 4.12
N PRO A 79 6.62 -12.20 4.46
CA PRO A 79 7.78 -11.70 5.21
C PRO A 79 8.42 -10.48 4.52
N GLY A 80 8.75 -9.45 5.31
CA GLY A 80 9.32 -8.20 4.81
C GLY A 80 8.30 -7.15 4.35
N VAL A 81 7.02 -7.50 4.27
CA VAL A 81 5.96 -6.54 4.01
C VAL A 81 5.54 -5.83 5.30
N ARG A 82 5.48 -4.52 5.23
CA ARG A 82 4.86 -3.65 6.25
C ARG A 82 3.78 -2.84 5.55
N ALA A 83 2.59 -3.45 5.44
CA ALA A 83 1.41 -2.81 4.87
C ALA A 83 0.67 -2.04 5.95
N ALA A 84 0.48 -0.76 5.72
CA ALA A 84 -0.22 0.13 6.65
C ALA A 84 -1.61 0.47 6.11
N LEU A 85 -2.62 0.26 6.95
CA LEU A 85 -3.98 0.73 6.70
C LEU A 85 -4.03 2.23 6.98
N VAL A 86 -4.30 3.02 5.96
CA VAL A 86 -4.22 4.48 5.99
C VAL A 86 -5.58 5.09 5.69
N HIS A 87 -5.99 6.07 6.48
CA HIS A 87 -7.26 6.77 6.32
C HIS A 87 -7.14 8.28 6.09
N ASP A 88 -5.95 8.85 6.31
CA ASP A 88 -5.69 10.28 6.24
C ASP A 88 -4.19 10.59 6.09
N ASP A 89 -3.88 11.87 6.00
CA ASP A 89 -2.49 12.34 5.87
C ASP A 89 -1.65 11.98 7.10
N PHE A 90 -2.23 12.06 8.30
CA PHE A 90 -1.50 11.75 9.52
C PHE A 90 -1.06 10.28 9.57
N THR A 91 -1.98 9.35 9.31
CA THR A 91 -1.66 7.91 9.29
C THR A 91 -0.72 7.55 8.14
N ALA A 92 -0.85 8.22 6.98
CA ALA A 92 0.07 8.04 5.86
C ALA A 92 1.50 8.48 6.20
N ALA A 93 1.66 9.67 6.79
CA ALA A 93 2.96 10.17 7.22
C ALA A 93 3.57 9.29 8.30
N ALA A 94 2.79 8.90 9.32
CA ALA A 94 3.27 8.05 10.41
C ALA A 94 3.69 6.66 9.92
N ALA A 95 2.94 6.08 8.99
CA ALA A 95 3.28 4.79 8.39
C ALA A 95 4.69 4.79 7.77
N ARG A 96 5.04 5.86 7.07
CA ARG A 96 6.38 6.00 6.51
C ARG A 96 7.41 6.40 7.54
N ALA A 97 7.17 7.50 8.26
CA ALA A 97 8.16 8.08 9.18
C ALA A 97 8.52 7.15 10.35
N HIS A 98 7.55 6.42 10.88
CA HIS A 98 7.73 5.59 12.07
C HIS A 98 7.91 4.10 11.78
N ASN A 99 7.19 3.57 10.79
CA ASN A 99 7.12 2.12 10.54
C ASN A 99 7.85 1.69 9.27
N ASP A 100 8.40 2.63 8.53
CA ASP A 100 9.01 2.35 7.22
C ASP A 100 8.10 1.44 6.37
N ALA A 101 6.79 1.73 6.39
CA ALA A 101 5.81 0.94 5.65
C ALA A 101 6.15 0.98 4.17
N ASN A 102 6.19 -0.18 3.53
CA ASN A 102 6.48 -0.30 2.10
C ASN A 102 5.24 -0.56 1.25
N VAL A 103 4.09 -0.73 1.89
CA VAL A 103 2.79 -0.89 1.21
C VAL A 103 1.75 -0.01 1.90
N ILE A 104 1.05 0.81 1.12
CA ILE A 104 -0.13 1.56 1.58
C ILE A 104 -1.39 0.79 1.25
N SER A 105 -2.30 0.65 2.21
CA SER A 105 -3.60 0.01 2.06
C SER A 105 -4.73 1.02 2.26
N LEU A 106 -5.65 1.07 1.32
CA LEU A 106 -6.78 2.01 1.30
C LEU A 106 -8.12 1.28 1.24
N GLY A 107 -9.12 1.84 1.88
CA GLY A 107 -10.49 1.33 1.89
C GLY A 107 -11.41 2.16 0.98
N ALA A 108 -11.81 1.62 -0.17
CA ALA A 108 -12.64 2.34 -1.16
C ALA A 108 -14.04 2.72 -0.63
N ARG A 109 -14.55 1.99 0.37
CA ARG A 109 -15.83 2.27 1.01
C ARG A 109 -15.70 3.12 2.28
N VAL A 110 -14.47 3.45 2.69
CA VAL A 110 -14.17 4.15 3.94
C VAL A 110 -13.80 5.60 3.67
N ILE A 111 -12.95 5.84 2.67
CA ILE A 111 -12.48 7.17 2.31
C ILE A 111 -12.83 7.51 0.87
N GLY A 112 -13.06 8.80 0.62
CA GLY A 112 -13.30 9.29 -0.74
C GLY A 112 -12.00 9.45 -1.53
N PRO A 113 -12.12 9.65 -2.86
CA PRO A 113 -10.95 9.78 -3.74
C PRO A 113 -10.00 10.92 -3.36
N GLY A 114 -10.54 12.06 -2.89
CA GLY A 114 -9.72 13.21 -2.49
C GLY A 114 -8.85 12.91 -1.27
N VAL A 115 -9.42 12.26 -0.25
CA VAL A 115 -8.67 11.84 0.94
C VAL A 115 -7.64 10.77 0.58
N ALA A 116 -8.01 9.81 -0.28
CA ALA A 116 -7.11 8.78 -0.75
C ALA A 116 -5.91 9.36 -1.49
N GLU A 117 -6.13 10.32 -2.39
CA GLU A 117 -5.06 11.01 -3.12
C GLU A 117 -4.14 11.77 -2.16
N SER A 118 -4.69 12.55 -1.24
CA SER A 118 -3.90 13.28 -0.24
C SER A 118 -3.04 12.34 0.59
N ALA A 119 -3.61 11.25 1.09
CA ALA A 119 -2.90 10.24 1.86
C ALA A 119 -1.79 9.54 1.04
N LEU A 120 -2.07 9.20 -0.22
CA LEU A 120 -1.08 8.61 -1.11
C LEU A 120 0.11 9.55 -1.36
N LEU A 121 -0.16 10.82 -1.62
CA LEU A 121 0.88 11.84 -1.82
C LEU A 121 1.73 12.02 -0.57
N MET A 122 1.10 12.03 0.59
CA MET A 122 1.80 12.12 1.88
C MET A 122 2.68 10.89 2.13
N PHE A 123 2.17 9.69 1.89
CA PHE A 123 2.94 8.45 1.98
C PHE A 123 4.13 8.48 1.02
N ARG A 124 3.90 8.88 -0.23
CA ARG A 124 4.93 8.94 -1.27
C ARG A 124 6.08 9.90 -0.92
N SER A 125 5.79 11.03 -0.30
CA SER A 125 6.76 12.10 -0.02
C SER A 125 7.44 11.98 1.33
N THR A 126 6.91 11.18 2.26
CA THR A 126 7.47 11.03 3.60
C THR A 126 8.59 9.99 3.61
N GLN A 127 9.73 10.36 4.20
CA GLN A 127 10.86 9.44 4.38
C GLN A 127 10.83 8.80 5.76
N PHE A 128 11.48 7.64 5.89
CA PHE A 128 11.67 7.00 7.18
C PHE A 128 12.56 7.87 8.09
N ALA A 129 12.08 8.14 9.30
CA ALA A 129 12.80 8.97 10.27
C ALA A 129 13.99 8.26 10.90
N GLY A 130 14.04 6.94 10.86
CA GLY A 130 15.12 6.18 11.49
C GLY A 130 15.18 6.35 13.01
N GLY A 131 16.38 6.51 13.55
CA GLY A 131 16.58 6.74 14.97
C GLY A 131 15.94 5.66 15.85
N ARG A 132 15.16 6.08 16.85
CA ARG A 132 14.43 5.16 17.77
C ARG A 132 13.44 4.24 17.07
N HIS A 133 12.97 4.62 15.87
CA HIS A 133 12.00 3.82 15.10
C HIS A 133 12.66 2.60 14.46
N GLN A 134 13.93 2.67 14.13
CA GLN A 134 14.64 1.56 13.49
C GLN A 134 14.59 0.28 14.35
N ARG A 135 14.87 0.39 15.64
CA ARG A 135 14.81 -0.77 16.55
C ARG A 135 13.41 -1.40 16.58
N ARG A 136 12.37 -0.59 16.54
CA ARG A 136 10.98 -1.07 16.54
C ARG A 136 10.63 -1.76 15.22
N VAL A 137 11.04 -1.20 14.11
CA VAL A 137 10.88 -1.82 12.77
C VAL A 137 11.59 -3.17 12.73
N ASP A 138 12.81 -3.25 13.24
CA ASP A 138 13.59 -4.50 13.29
C ASP A 138 12.90 -5.59 14.13
N LEU A 139 12.07 -5.21 15.12
CA LEU A 139 11.32 -6.13 15.96
C LEU A 139 9.99 -6.59 15.35
N ILE A 140 9.50 -5.91 14.31
CA ILE A 140 8.27 -6.32 13.59
C ILE A 140 8.52 -7.61 12.81
N GLU A 141 9.69 -7.73 12.19
CA GLU A 141 10.01 -8.89 11.38
C GLU A 141 10.28 -10.12 12.28
N PRO A 142 9.63 -11.25 12.01
CA PRO A 142 9.91 -12.46 12.78
C PRO A 142 11.35 -12.90 12.54
N LYS A 143 12.05 -13.16 13.63
CA LYS A 143 13.39 -13.78 13.52
C LYS A 143 13.24 -15.26 13.14
N PRO A 144 14.12 -15.77 12.27
CA PRO A 144 14.14 -17.20 11.94
C PRO A 144 14.46 -18.06 13.16
#